data_cb125ea4d37e4f03eef046bd3bf1c29b
#
_entry.id   cb125ea4d37e4f03eef046bd3bf1c29b
#
_cell.length_a   1.000
_cell.length_b   1.000
_cell.length_c   1.000
_cell.angle_alpha   90.00
_cell.angle_beta   90.00
_cell.angle_gamma   90.00
#
_symmetry.space_group_name_H-M   'P 1'
#
loop_
_entity.id
_entity.type
_entity.pdbx_description
1 polymer ?
#
loop_
_entity_poly.entity_id
_entity_poly.type
_entity_poly.pdbx_seq_one_letter_code
_entity_poly.pdbx_strand_id
1 'polypeptide(L)'
;SRVGNILDQSLVKSMREPHGKLLGSDVWGLGSILYSPTKNNDFIFGHDGGNDPAINTTARVNPENGDAIIVLETGHPSLATNIGSHWVLWQTGYPDVLDTDSVLESMYVPILAGLIFIFAVAVYIAVRRSKRLGVSS
;
A
#
# COMPACT_ATOMS: atom_id res chain seq x y z
N SER A 1 -14.41 17.42 25.54
CA SER A 1 -13.37 18.41 25.29
C SER A 1 -13.61 18.99 23.90
N ARG A 2 -13.91 20.28 23.84
CA ARG A 2 -14.02 21.01 22.56
C ARG A 2 -12.61 21.20 22.01
N VAL A 3 -12.14 20.27 21.20
CA VAL A 3 -11.16 20.63 20.18
C VAL A 3 -11.97 21.43 19.16
N GLY A 4 -11.67 22.73 19.04
CA GLY A 4 -12.43 23.64 18.17
C GLY A 4 -12.44 23.10 16.75
N ASN A 5 -13.61 23.02 16.14
CA ASN A 5 -13.78 22.74 14.74
C ASN A 5 -13.21 23.93 13.94
N ILE A 6 -11.92 23.89 13.65
CA ILE A 6 -11.27 24.87 12.76
C ILE A 6 -11.76 24.65 11.33
N LEU A 7 -12.04 23.38 10.98
CA LEU A 7 -12.60 22.98 9.69
C LEU A 7 -13.87 22.16 9.88
N ASP A 8 -14.83 22.34 8.98
CA ASP A 8 -16.01 21.48 8.90
C ASP A 8 -15.59 20.06 8.47
N GLN A 9 -16.25 19.03 9.00
CA GLN A 9 -15.97 17.63 8.67
C GLN A 9 -16.15 17.33 7.16
N SER A 10 -17.10 17.99 6.50
CA SER A 10 -17.27 17.87 5.05
C SER A 10 -16.04 18.38 4.29
N LEU A 11 -15.44 19.47 4.76
CA LEU A 11 -14.23 20.02 4.17
C LEU A 11 -13.03 19.10 4.39
N VAL A 12 -12.88 18.56 5.60
CA VAL A 12 -11.82 17.56 5.90
C VAL A 12 -11.97 16.30 5.05
N LYS A 13 -13.23 15.89 4.78
CA LYS A 13 -13.48 14.76 3.87
C LYS A 13 -13.09 15.10 2.43
N SER A 14 -13.45 16.28 1.93
CA SER A 14 -13.10 16.69 0.56
C SER A 14 -11.58 16.82 0.35
N MET A 15 -10.81 17.11 1.41
CA MET A 15 -9.35 17.11 1.33
C MET A 15 -8.76 15.72 1.03
N ARG A 16 -9.49 14.65 1.34
CA ARG A 16 -9.09 13.27 1.09
C ARG A 16 -9.69 12.68 -0.19
N GLU A 17 -10.56 13.42 -0.86
CA GLU A 17 -11.06 13.01 -2.18
C GLU A 17 -9.95 13.09 -3.23
N PRO A 18 -9.89 12.11 -4.16
CA PRO A 18 -8.86 12.11 -5.20
C PRO A 18 -8.98 13.30 -6.15
N HIS A 19 -7.92 14.08 -6.26
CA HIS A 19 -7.78 15.20 -7.19
C HIS A 19 -6.66 15.01 -8.21
N GLY A 20 -5.76 14.04 -7.99
CA GLY A 20 -4.66 13.76 -8.89
C GLY A 20 -4.29 12.29 -8.92
N LYS A 21 -3.82 11.83 -10.09
CA LYS A 21 -3.44 10.43 -10.35
C LYS A 21 -1.97 10.31 -10.72
N LEU A 22 -1.37 9.19 -10.32
CA LEU A 22 -0.07 8.73 -10.79
C LEU A 22 -0.23 7.29 -11.29
N LEU A 23 0.14 7.04 -12.56
CA LEU A 23 0.04 5.72 -13.22
C LEU A 23 -1.35 5.07 -13.10
N GLY A 24 -2.41 5.89 -13.03
CA GLY A 24 -3.79 5.41 -12.91
C GLY A 24 -4.31 5.26 -11.48
N SER A 25 -3.44 5.31 -10.48
CA SER A 25 -3.82 5.28 -9.05
C SER A 25 -4.08 6.69 -8.52
N ASP A 26 -5.06 6.82 -7.63
CA ASP A 26 -5.36 8.05 -6.93
C ASP A 26 -4.29 8.30 -5.86
N VAL A 27 -3.53 9.41 -5.99
CA VAL A 27 -2.38 9.70 -5.12
C VAL A 27 -2.40 11.08 -4.48
N TRP A 28 -3.26 11.98 -4.95
CA TRP A 28 -3.31 13.34 -4.44
C TRP A 28 -4.71 13.74 -4.03
N GLY A 29 -4.85 14.19 -2.77
CA GLY A 29 -5.97 14.96 -2.27
C GLY A 29 -5.66 16.46 -2.32
N LEU A 30 -6.43 17.29 -1.57
CA LEU A 30 -6.14 18.71 -1.41
C LEU A 30 -5.12 18.91 -0.29
N GLY A 31 -3.84 19.09 -0.66
CA GLY A 31 -2.73 19.28 0.27
C GLY A 31 -2.34 18.03 1.07
N SER A 32 -2.74 16.86 0.61
CA SER A 32 -2.36 15.57 1.20
C SER A 32 -2.02 14.54 0.14
N ILE A 33 -1.14 13.61 0.49
CA ILE A 33 -0.86 12.40 -0.27
C ILE A 33 -1.86 11.34 0.17
N LEU A 34 -2.40 10.57 -0.80
CA LEU A 34 -3.26 9.42 -0.60
C LEU A 34 -2.43 8.16 -0.81
N TYR A 35 -2.10 7.46 0.27
CA TYR A 35 -1.14 6.35 0.22
C TYR A 35 -1.75 5.01 -0.16
N SER A 36 -2.95 4.73 0.35
CA SER A 36 -3.62 3.45 0.11
C SER A 36 -5.11 3.59 0.37
N PRO A 37 -5.96 2.93 -0.42
CA PRO A 37 -7.39 2.87 -0.13
C PRO A 37 -7.66 2.09 1.16
N THR A 38 -8.69 2.49 1.87
CA THR A 38 -9.22 1.79 3.03
C THR A 38 -10.46 0.96 2.66
N LYS A 39 -10.95 0.14 3.58
CA LYS A 39 -12.10 -0.75 3.35
C LYS A 39 -13.41 0.00 3.04
N ASN A 40 -13.56 1.22 3.54
CA ASN A 40 -14.77 2.03 3.37
C ASN A 40 -14.65 3.07 2.25
N ASN A 41 -13.79 2.86 1.27
CA ASN A 41 -13.55 3.78 0.15
C ASN A 41 -13.06 5.19 0.59
N ASP A 42 -12.32 5.25 1.68
CA ASP A 42 -11.53 6.42 2.06
C ASP A 42 -10.04 6.09 1.80
N PHE A 43 -9.13 6.94 2.20
CA PHE A 43 -7.70 6.75 2.01
C PHE A 43 -6.93 6.95 3.31
N ILE A 44 -5.86 6.16 3.52
CA ILE A 44 -4.79 6.60 4.41
C ILE A 44 -4.15 7.81 3.75
N PHE A 45 -4.08 8.90 4.47
CA PHE A 45 -3.60 10.16 3.95
C PHE A 45 -2.58 10.82 4.88
N GLY A 46 -1.82 11.75 4.35
CA GLY A 46 -0.81 12.46 5.11
C GLY A 46 0.18 13.18 4.23
N HIS A 47 1.41 13.31 4.71
CA HIS A 47 2.50 13.91 3.96
C HIS A 47 3.85 13.35 4.41
N ASP A 48 4.76 13.22 3.45
CA ASP A 48 6.17 12.91 3.69
C ASP A 48 7.00 14.18 3.49
N GLY A 49 8.12 14.27 4.19
CA GLY A 49 9.07 15.36 4.06
C GLY A 49 10.49 14.82 3.96
N GLY A 50 11.31 15.52 3.20
CA GLY A 50 12.72 15.21 3.08
C GLY A 50 13.54 16.45 2.82
N ASN A 51 14.80 16.44 3.25
CA ASN A 51 15.76 17.49 2.96
C ASN A 51 17.19 16.92 2.97
N ASP A 52 18.11 17.61 2.31
CA ASP A 52 19.53 17.29 2.29
C ASP A 52 20.31 18.28 3.19
N PRO A 53 21.22 17.81 4.07
CA PRO A 53 21.55 16.42 4.35
C PRO A 53 20.46 15.69 5.12
N ALA A 54 20.41 14.37 4.94
CA ALA A 54 19.42 13.40 5.35
C ALA A 54 18.51 13.79 6.53
N ILE A 55 17.38 14.43 6.22
CA ILE A 55 16.22 14.56 7.08
C ILE A 55 15.07 13.87 6.34
N ASN A 56 14.40 12.93 7.00
CA ASN A 56 13.25 12.25 6.45
C ASN A 56 12.11 12.21 7.48
N THR A 57 10.91 12.54 7.06
CA THR A 57 9.75 12.61 7.94
C THR A 57 8.55 12.00 7.26
N THR A 58 7.64 11.40 8.02
CA THR A 58 6.33 10.97 7.57
C THR A 58 5.29 11.25 8.64
N ALA A 59 4.10 11.65 8.22
CA ALA A 59 2.92 11.77 9.06
C ALA A 59 1.73 11.21 8.30
N ARG A 60 1.14 10.12 8.78
CA ARG A 60 0.04 9.41 8.11
C ARG A 60 -1.06 9.10 9.09
N VAL A 61 -2.31 9.15 8.62
CA VAL A 61 -3.52 8.94 9.41
C VAL A 61 -4.42 7.94 8.69
N ASN A 62 -4.95 6.99 9.45
CA ASN A 62 -6.05 6.14 9.02
C ASN A 62 -7.37 6.75 9.52
N PRO A 63 -8.22 7.30 8.64
CA PRO A 63 -9.45 7.97 9.04
C PRO A 63 -10.54 7.03 9.55
N GLU A 64 -10.42 5.71 9.29
CA GLU A 64 -11.42 4.74 9.71
C GLU A 64 -11.38 4.44 11.20
N ASN A 65 -10.19 4.35 11.77
CA ASN A 65 -9.98 4.00 13.18
C ASN A 65 -9.34 5.13 14.00
N GLY A 66 -8.87 6.19 13.33
CA GLY A 66 -8.20 7.32 13.97
C GLY A 66 -6.73 7.05 14.32
N ASP A 67 -6.16 5.92 13.93
CA ASP A 67 -4.75 5.62 14.13
C ASP A 67 -3.88 6.54 13.27
N ALA A 68 -2.74 6.93 13.82
CA ALA A 68 -1.76 7.75 13.13
C ALA A 68 -0.33 7.29 13.42
N ILE A 69 0.56 7.52 12.46
CA ILE A 69 2.00 7.37 12.65
C ILE A 69 2.69 8.69 12.31
N ILE A 70 3.62 9.07 13.14
CA ILE A 70 4.52 10.22 12.89
C ILE A 70 5.94 9.73 13.17
N VAL A 71 6.82 9.86 12.18
CA VAL A 71 8.23 9.55 12.30
C VAL A 71 9.03 10.78 11.86
N LEU A 72 9.94 11.19 12.70
CA LEU A 72 10.91 12.28 12.44
C LEU A 72 12.31 11.67 12.57
N GLU A 73 13.07 11.72 11.50
CA GLU A 73 14.35 11.03 11.43
C GLU A 73 15.42 11.93 10.82
N THR A 74 16.65 11.80 11.31
CA THR A 74 17.84 12.45 10.77
C THR A 74 18.95 11.42 10.58
N GLY A 75 19.64 11.47 9.45
CA GLY A 75 20.75 10.58 9.15
C GLY A 75 20.49 9.58 8.04
N HIS A 76 19.22 9.37 7.65
CA HIS A 76 18.86 8.51 6.53
C HIS A 76 17.81 9.17 5.62
N PRO A 77 17.96 9.12 4.29
CA PRO A 77 17.09 9.87 3.38
C PRO A 77 15.68 9.30 3.22
N SER A 78 15.41 8.06 3.65
CA SER A 78 14.13 7.36 3.40
C SER A 78 13.60 6.52 4.55
N LEU A 79 14.27 6.47 5.70
CA LEU A 79 13.87 5.54 6.78
C LEU A 79 12.47 5.84 7.32
N ALA A 80 12.12 7.11 7.55
CA ALA A 80 10.80 7.48 8.05
C ALA A 80 9.69 7.11 7.04
N THR A 81 9.93 7.36 5.76
CA THR A 81 9.00 7.02 4.67
C THR A 81 8.80 5.51 4.58
N ASN A 82 9.87 4.72 4.64
CA ASN A 82 9.78 3.25 4.62
C ASN A 82 8.98 2.72 5.82
N ILE A 83 9.23 3.22 7.02
CA ILE A 83 8.45 2.85 8.21
C ILE A 83 6.96 3.19 8.01
N GLY A 84 6.67 4.38 7.45
CA GLY A 84 5.31 4.80 7.12
C GLY A 84 4.63 3.87 6.10
N SER A 85 5.37 3.39 5.08
CA SER A 85 4.84 2.49 4.05
C SER A 85 4.53 1.10 4.61
N HIS A 86 5.40 0.55 5.45
CA HIS A 86 5.11 -0.71 6.17
C HIS A 86 3.90 -0.57 7.11
N TRP A 87 3.74 0.58 7.77
CA TRP A 87 2.56 0.85 8.60
C TRP A 87 1.29 0.90 7.76
N VAL A 88 1.31 1.50 6.55
CA VAL A 88 0.16 1.50 5.62
C VAL A 88 -0.23 0.08 5.23
N LEU A 89 0.74 -0.76 4.85
CA LEU A 89 0.51 -2.16 4.52
C LEU A 89 -0.10 -2.94 5.69
N TRP A 90 0.40 -2.71 6.91
CA TRP A 90 -0.14 -3.32 8.12
C TRP A 90 -1.58 -2.88 8.42
N GLN A 91 -1.91 -1.60 8.21
CA GLN A 91 -3.24 -1.05 8.47
C GLN A 91 -4.30 -1.51 7.47
N THR A 92 -3.94 -1.62 6.19
CA THR A 92 -4.91 -1.81 5.10
C THR A 92 -4.83 -3.19 4.46
N GLY A 93 -3.67 -3.85 4.51
CA GLY A 93 -3.34 -5.02 3.70
C GLY A 93 -2.99 -4.68 2.24
N TYR A 94 -2.96 -3.39 1.88
CA TYR A 94 -2.54 -2.90 0.57
C TYR A 94 -1.26 -2.11 0.68
N PRO A 95 -0.35 -2.21 -0.33
CA PRO A 95 0.89 -1.46 -0.31
C PRO A 95 0.65 0.04 -0.50
N ASP A 96 1.60 0.83 -0.01
CA ASP A 96 1.72 2.23 -0.38
C ASP A 96 2.11 2.32 -1.87
N VAL A 97 1.24 2.94 -2.68
CA VAL A 97 1.45 3.02 -4.14
C VAL A 97 2.63 3.91 -4.55
N LEU A 98 3.16 4.70 -3.63
CA LEU A 98 4.33 5.55 -3.86
C LEU A 98 5.65 4.87 -3.43
N ASP A 99 5.57 3.74 -2.73
CA ASP A 99 6.73 2.99 -2.28
C ASP A 99 6.86 1.69 -3.08
N THR A 100 7.83 1.67 -4.00
CA THR A 100 8.12 0.51 -4.87
C THR A 100 8.45 -0.74 -4.07
N ASP A 101 9.15 -0.60 -2.94
CA ASP A 101 9.56 -1.74 -2.11
C ASP A 101 8.34 -2.40 -1.45
N SER A 102 7.40 -1.63 -0.92
CA SER A 102 6.16 -2.16 -0.34
C SER A 102 5.26 -2.80 -1.41
N VAL A 103 5.23 -2.24 -2.63
CA VAL A 103 4.52 -2.84 -3.77
C VAL A 103 5.12 -4.21 -4.13
N LEU A 104 6.45 -4.28 -4.27
CA LEU A 104 7.13 -5.55 -4.56
C LEU A 104 6.88 -6.59 -3.46
N GLU A 105 6.99 -6.20 -2.19
CA GLU A 105 6.77 -7.07 -1.04
C GLU A 105 5.35 -7.66 -1.03
N SER A 106 4.35 -6.86 -1.36
CA SER A 106 2.95 -7.31 -1.47
C SER A 106 2.71 -8.33 -2.58
N MET A 107 3.57 -8.38 -3.60
CA MET A 107 3.46 -9.28 -4.74
C MET A 107 4.04 -10.68 -4.48
N TYR A 108 4.88 -10.88 -3.48
CA TYR A 108 5.53 -12.18 -3.23
C TYR A 108 4.54 -13.32 -3.03
N VAL A 109 3.54 -13.14 -2.19
CA VAL A 109 2.56 -14.20 -1.89
C VAL A 109 1.73 -14.58 -3.12
N PRO A 110 1.10 -13.63 -3.85
CA PRO A 110 0.33 -13.98 -5.04
C PRO A 110 1.19 -14.59 -6.16
N ILE A 111 2.42 -14.12 -6.35
CA ILE A 111 3.33 -14.69 -7.35
C ILE A 111 3.68 -16.14 -6.97
N LEU A 112 4.07 -16.39 -5.72
CA LEU A 112 4.42 -17.74 -5.26
C LEU A 112 3.22 -18.70 -5.39
N ALA A 113 2.05 -18.27 -4.99
CA ALA A 113 0.82 -19.05 -5.13
C ALA A 113 0.52 -19.37 -6.61
N GLY A 114 0.68 -18.39 -7.50
CA GLY A 114 0.52 -18.58 -8.94
C GLY A 114 1.53 -19.58 -9.52
N LEU A 115 2.79 -19.50 -9.14
CA LEU A 115 3.82 -20.44 -9.58
C LEU A 115 3.55 -21.87 -9.10
N ILE A 116 3.15 -22.05 -7.84
CA ILE A 116 2.75 -23.36 -7.29
C ILE A 116 1.56 -23.92 -8.07
N PHE A 117 0.56 -23.10 -8.34
CA PHE A 117 -0.61 -23.53 -9.12
C PHE A 117 -0.22 -23.97 -10.53
N ILE A 118 0.57 -23.18 -11.27
CA ILE A 118 1.06 -23.52 -12.61
C ILE A 118 1.84 -24.84 -12.58
N PHE A 119 2.73 -25.01 -11.62
CA PHE A 119 3.51 -26.23 -11.46
C PHE A 119 2.63 -27.44 -11.18
N ALA A 120 1.66 -27.32 -10.29
CA ALA A 120 0.70 -28.40 -9.99
C ALA A 120 -0.11 -28.83 -11.23
N VAL A 121 -0.59 -27.85 -12.02
CA VAL A 121 -1.30 -28.11 -13.28
C VAL A 121 -0.39 -28.80 -14.30
N ALA A 122 0.86 -28.36 -14.43
CA ALA A 122 1.83 -28.96 -15.34
C ALA A 122 2.11 -30.44 -14.97
N VAL A 123 2.35 -30.71 -13.69
CA VAL A 123 2.54 -32.09 -13.16
C VAL A 123 1.29 -32.94 -13.41
N TYR A 124 0.10 -32.41 -13.12
CA TYR A 124 -1.15 -33.13 -13.37
C TYR A 124 -1.31 -33.53 -14.85
N ILE A 125 -1.05 -32.58 -15.77
CA ILE A 125 -1.13 -32.84 -17.23
C ILE A 125 -0.08 -33.90 -17.61
N ALA A 126 1.15 -33.80 -17.13
CA ALA A 126 2.22 -34.76 -17.43
C ALA A 126 1.84 -36.19 -16.98
N VAL A 127 1.37 -36.33 -15.74
CA VAL A 127 0.94 -37.63 -15.18
C VAL A 127 -0.26 -38.19 -15.96
N ARG A 128 -1.22 -37.35 -16.32
CA ARG A 128 -2.37 -37.79 -17.11
C ARG A 128 -1.98 -38.25 -18.52
N ARG A 129 -1.04 -37.56 -19.17
CA ARG A 129 -0.47 -37.98 -20.47
C ARG A 129 0.28 -39.31 -20.37
N SER A 130 1.13 -39.47 -19.38
CA SER A 130 1.87 -40.70 -19.15
C SER A 130 0.95 -41.92 -18.98
N LYS A 131 -0.11 -41.77 -18.18
CA LYS A 131 -1.13 -42.85 -18.01
C LYS A 131 -1.88 -43.22 -19.30
N ARG A 132 -2.13 -42.26 -20.20
CA ARG A 132 -2.78 -42.54 -21.47
C ARG A 132 -1.87 -43.25 -22.46
N LEU A 133 -0.58 -43.00 -22.43
CA LEU A 133 0.41 -43.66 -23.31
C LEU A 133 0.78 -45.05 -22.83
N GLY A 134 0.71 -45.34 -21.50
CA GLY A 134 1.01 -46.66 -20.93
C GLY A 134 -0.13 -47.71 -21.02
N VAL A 135 -1.34 -47.34 -21.51
CA VAL A 135 -2.49 -48.24 -21.71
C VAL A 135 -2.53 -48.82 -23.14
N SER A 136 -1.57 -48.44 -24.01
CA SER A 136 -1.48 -48.87 -25.42
C SER A 136 -0.39 -49.96 -25.67
N SER A 137 -0.02 -50.73 -24.64
CA SER A 137 0.89 -51.88 -24.79
C SER A 137 0.24 -53.17 -24.32
#